data_8e5dad998217beef4ef5cae4eda45b03
#
_entry.id   8e5dad998217beef4ef5cae4eda45b03
#
_cell.length_a   1.000
_cell.length_b   1.000
_cell.length_c   1.000
_cell.angle_alpha   90.00
_cell.angle_beta   90.00
_cell.angle_gamma   90.00
#
_symmetry.space_group_name_H-M   'P 1'
#
loop_
_entity.id
_entity.type
_entity.pdbx_description
1 polymer ?
#
loop_
_entity_poly.entity_id
_entity_poly.type
_entity_poly.pdbx_seq_one_letter_code
_entity_poly.pdbx_strand_id
1 'polypeptide(L)'
;MNNAGKNMMSSSKFYMGYSRWDEVKGGYETWEESVSRVMNMHRQKYASVMTPELESYIAFAEQAYKDKAVLGAQRALQFGGDQLFKHEARMYNCSVSHCDRATFFQECMYLLLCGCGVGFSVQSHHIAKLPQVHKRYEKKVKVFQVPDTIEGWADAFGVLFSSYFADGGSFPEYKGCQVHFDFNKIRPKGALISGGFKAPGPDGLRSALVKCEALLEALVEGTTGAVSVPTITAYDFVMHMSDAVLSGGVRRSATICMFDKDDELMLKAKTGDWFVDNPQRGRSNNSVMLVRDELSREEWANIMKSVKDFGEPGFIFTENKEFCFNPCVEIGMLPVSENGESGFQFCNLTEINGGQCVDVESFMRACKAGAILGTLQAGYSNFKYLSDATRQITEKEALLGVSITGWMNNPDVLFNPENMVKGAEEVKAVNKAVASLLGINQAARTTAVKPSGNASVVLGTASGIHGEHSPKYLRNVQMNVGDEVTRIITKTNPKMVEPSVWSSNGTDVVVSFPVESKEGSIYKSDLMGVKQLDYVKAAQQYWIEHGTNYELCVDPDLRHNVSNTITVDDWDEVEEYIYNNRKWFAGISLLSSMGDRAYAQAPFTEVFTAQQIVDMYGDSSMFASGLIVGAL
;
A
#
# COMPACT_ATOMS: atom_id res chain seq x y z
N MET A 1 23.71 -23.66 5.09
CA MET A 1 22.42 -23.65 5.79
C MET A 1 21.33 -23.49 4.76
N ASN A 2 20.56 -24.51 4.50
CA ASN A 2 19.53 -24.49 3.46
C ASN A 2 18.34 -23.61 3.89
N ASN A 3 18.29 -22.36 3.56
CA ASN A 3 17.10 -21.48 3.62
C ASN A 3 16.06 -21.75 4.76
N ALA A 4 16.41 -22.58 5.76
CA ALA A 4 15.51 -22.97 6.84
C ALA A 4 15.01 -21.77 7.63
N GLY A 5 15.90 -20.83 7.96
CA GLY A 5 15.52 -19.59 8.65
C GLY A 5 14.63 -18.69 7.78
N LYS A 6 14.89 -18.59 6.49
CA LYS A 6 14.04 -17.88 5.53
C LYS A 6 12.67 -18.52 5.42
N ASN A 7 12.58 -19.83 5.35
CA ASN A 7 11.30 -20.56 5.30
C ASN A 7 10.51 -20.40 6.60
N MET A 8 11.18 -20.44 7.75
CA MET A 8 10.57 -20.20 9.05
C MET A 8 10.01 -18.76 9.14
N MET A 9 10.75 -17.77 8.66
CA MET A 9 10.30 -16.39 8.58
C MET A 9 9.07 -16.24 7.68
N SER A 10 9.09 -16.87 6.50
CA SER A 10 7.95 -16.89 5.56
C SER A 10 6.70 -17.48 6.19
N SER A 11 6.83 -18.64 6.85
CA SER A 11 5.72 -19.31 7.57
C SER A 11 5.21 -18.46 8.72
N SER A 12 6.11 -17.89 9.51
CA SER A 12 5.74 -16.99 10.62
C SER A 12 4.91 -15.82 10.12
N LYS A 13 5.35 -15.18 9.03
CA LYS A 13 4.63 -14.05 8.42
C LYS A 13 3.24 -14.45 7.91
N PHE A 14 3.13 -15.63 7.29
CA PHE A 14 1.86 -16.15 6.82
C PHE A 14 0.88 -16.40 7.97
N TYR A 15 1.29 -17.14 8.99
CA TYR A 15 0.41 -17.45 10.13
C TYR A 15 0.03 -16.24 10.97
N MET A 16 0.90 -15.26 11.11
CA MET A 16 0.61 -14.04 11.86
C MET A 16 -0.34 -13.08 11.13
N GLY A 17 -0.36 -13.09 9.78
CA GLY A 17 -1.03 -12.06 9.02
C GLY A 17 -2.13 -12.51 8.07
N TYR A 18 -2.12 -13.77 7.63
CA TYR A 18 -2.94 -14.22 6.49
C TYR A 18 -3.71 -15.51 6.73
N SER A 19 -3.20 -16.44 7.54
CA SER A 19 -3.91 -17.66 7.91
C SER A 19 -5.10 -17.37 8.81
N ARG A 20 -6.16 -18.15 8.66
CA ARG A 20 -7.37 -18.05 9.49
C ARG A 20 -7.55 -19.29 10.33
N TRP A 21 -8.14 -19.10 11.50
CA TRP A 21 -8.61 -20.20 12.32
C TRP A 21 -9.83 -20.85 11.67
N ASP A 22 -9.78 -22.16 11.50
CA ASP A 22 -10.89 -22.99 11.00
C ASP A 22 -11.49 -23.74 12.19
N GLU A 23 -12.73 -23.39 12.56
CA GLU A 23 -13.46 -23.99 13.69
C GLU A 23 -13.76 -25.47 13.47
N VAL A 24 -13.98 -25.89 12.23
CA VAL A 24 -14.29 -27.30 11.89
C VAL A 24 -13.04 -28.16 12.02
N LYS A 25 -11.93 -27.66 11.52
CA LYS A 25 -10.63 -28.32 11.59
C LYS A 25 -10.03 -28.26 13.02
N GLY A 26 -10.36 -27.21 13.78
CA GLY A 26 -9.75 -26.91 15.07
C GLY A 26 -8.29 -26.49 14.98
N GLY A 27 -7.93 -25.74 13.92
CA GLY A 27 -6.58 -25.27 13.66
C GLY A 27 -6.53 -24.16 12.60
N TYR A 28 -5.36 -23.61 12.39
CA TYR A 28 -5.15 -22.59 11.36
C TYR A 28 -5.09 -23.19 9.95
N GLU A 29 -5.58 -22.44 8.95
CA GLU A 29 -5.42 -22.79 7.54
C GLU A 29 -3.94 -22.97 7.17
N THR A 30 -3.63 -23.99 6.38
CA THR A 30 -2.35 -24.10 5.69
C THR A 30 -2.27 -23.09 4.53
N TRP A 31 -1.08 -22.94 3.95
CA TRP A 31 -0.91 -22.10 2.76
C TRP A 31 -1.83 -22.52 1.61
N GLU A 32 -1.84 -23.81 1.32
CA GLU A 32 -2.67 -24.40 0.25
C GLU A 32 -4.18 -24.21 0.52
N GLU A 33 -4.61 -24.37 1.74
CA GLU A 33 -6.00 -24.13 2.15
C GLU A 33 -6.39 -22.66 1.98
N SER A 34 -5.53 -21.72 2.40
CA SER A 34 -5.76 -20.29 2.22
C SER A 34 -5.83 -19.90 0.75
N VAL A 35 -4.94 -20.43 -0.09
CA VAL A 35 -4.97 -20.19 -1.54
C VAL A 35 -6.25 -20.76 -2.14
N SER A 36 -6.65 -21.98 -1.78
CA SER A 36 -7.91 -22.59 -2.25
C SER A 36 -9.14 -21.76 -1.85
N ARG A 37 -9.16 -21.21 -0.64
CA ARG A 37 -10.23 -20.30 -0.21
C ARG A 37 -10.33 -19.06 -1.11
N VAL A 38 -9.22 -18.44 -1.42
CA VAL A 38 -9.17 -17.28 -2.32
C VAL A 38 -9.65 -17.65 -3.72
N MET A 39 -9.16 -18.74 -4.28
CA MET A 39 -9.53 -19.16 -5.64
C MET A 39 -10.99 -19.61 -5.73
N ASN A 40 -11.52 -20.24 -4.69
CA ASN A 40 -12.95 -20.60 -4.63
C ASN A 40 -13.85 -19.36 -4.51
N MET A 41 -13.37 -18.30 -3.84
CA MET A 41 -14.04 -17.00 -3.86
C MET A 41 -14.15 -16.45 -5.30
N HIS A 42 -13.08 -16.51 -6.08
CA HIS A 42 -13.11 -16.11 -7.50
C HIS A 42 -14.07 -16.97 -8.31
N ARG A 43 -14.06 -18.29 -8.13
CA ARG A 43 -15.03 -19.20 -8.77
C ARG A 43 -16.47 -18.84 -8.43
N GLN A 44 -16.74 -18.49 -7.18
CA GLN A 44 -18.07 -18.03 -6.75
C GLN A 44 -18.45 -16.68 -7.39
N LYS A 45 -17.52 -15.73 -7.43
CA LYS A 45 -17.73 -14.40 -8.06
C LYS A 45 -18.16 -14.55 -9.53
N TYR A 46 -17.52 -15.45 -10.25
CA TYR A 46 -17.72 -15.65 -11.69
C TYR A 46 -18.52 -16.90 -12.05
N ALA A 47 -19.29 -17.45 -11.11
CA ALA A 47 -20.07 -18.68 -11.33
C ALA A 47 -21.02 -18.59 -12.55
N SER A 48 -21.60 -17.42 -12.79
CA SER A 48 -22.54 -17.21 -13.90
C SER A 48 -21.91 -17.23 -15.29
N VAL A 49 -20.58 -17.03 -15.38
CA VAL A 49 -19.82 -17.00 -16.65
C VAL A 49 -18.80 -18.13 -16.74
N MET A 50 -18.82 -19.07 -15.79
CA MET A 50 -17.85 -20.15 -15.73
C MET A 50 -17.94 -21.07 -16.96
N THR A 51 -16.80 -21.31 -17.58
CA THR A 51 -16.61 -22.23 -18.71
C THR A 51 -15.42 -23.16 -18.41
N PRO A 52 -15.29 -24.32 -19.11
CA PRO A 52 -14.09 -25.16 -18.97
C PRO A 52 -12.79 -24.41 -19.28
N GLU A 53 -12.81 -23.48 -20.23
CA GLU A 53 -11.66 -22.64 -20.57
C GLU A 53 -11.29 -21.71 -19.43
N LEU A 54 -12.26 -21.00 -18.84
CA LEU A 54 -12.03 -20.13 -17.69
C LEU A 54 -11.50 -20.92 -16.48
N GLU A 55 -12.10 -22.08 -16.19
CA GLU A 55 -11.62 -22.95 -15.11
C GLU A 55 -10.18 -23.42 -15.34
N SER A 56 -9.79 -23.68 -16.58
CA SER A 56 -8.41 -24.04 -16.93
C SER A 56 -7.43 -22.91 -16.57
N TYR A 57 -7.78 -21.65 -16.85
CA TYR A 57 -6.96 -20.49 -16.43
C TYR A 57 -6.90 -20.37 -14.90
N ILE A 58 -8.03 -20.51 -14.22
CA ILE A 58 -8.11 -20.42 -12.76
C ILE A 58 -7.26 -21.52 -12.10
N ALA A 59 -7.37 -22.77 -12.57
CA ALA A 59 -6.59 -23.89 -12.04
C ALA A 59 -5.08 -23.70 -12.25
N PHE A 60 -4.68 -23.16 -13.41
CA PHE A 60 -3.28 -22.83 -13.67
C PHE A 60 -2.73 -21.79 -12.67
N ALA A 61 -3.46 -20.71 -12.47
CA ALA A 61 -3.08 -19.67 -11.52
C ALA A 61 -3.08 -20.18 -10.06
N GLU A 62 -4.04 -21.02 -9.71
CA GLU A 62 -4.12 -21.64 -8.37
C GLU A 62 -2.87 -22.48 -8.05
N GLN A 63 -2.42 -23.31 -9.00
CA GLN A 63 -1.22 -24.10 -8.79
C GLN A 63 0.02 -23.23 -8.65
N ALA A 64 0.21 -22.21 -9.50
CA ALA A 64 1.31 -21.27 -9.39
C ALA A 64 1.31 -20.51 -8.06
N TYR A 65 0.12 -20.18 -7.55
CA TYR A 65 -0.06 -19.51 -6.25
C TYR A 65 0.30 -20.46 -5.08
N LYS A 66 -0.13 -21.71 -5.12
CA LYS A 66 0.25 -22.74 -4.15
C LYS A 66 1.76 -22.98 -4.11
N ASP A 67 2.41 -22.97 -5.27
CA ASP A 67 3.85 -23.13 -5.42
C ASP A 67 4.65 -21.87 -5.05
N LYS A 68 3.97 -20.79 -4.66
CA LYS A 68 4.58 -19.47 -4.38
C LYS A 68 5.37 -18.91 -5.58
N ALA A 69 5.03 -19.29 -6.79
CA ALA A 69 5.57 -18.67 -8.00
C ALA A 69 4.95 -17.28 -8.24
N VAL A 70 3.77 -17.06 -7.71
CA VAL A 70 3.02 -15.79 -7.80
C VAL A 70 2.18 -15.61 -6.54
N LEU A 71 1.93 -14.35 -6.16
CA LEU A 71 0.92 -13.97 -5.16
C LEU A 71 -0.19 -13.17 -5.83
N GLY A 72 -1.44 -13.45 -5.43
CA GLY A 72 -2.55 -12.53 -5.62
C GLY A 72 -2.50 -11.37 -4.61
N ALA A 73 -3.54 -10.54 -4.61
CA ALA A 73 -3.69 -9.50 -3.62
C ALA A 73 -3.63 -10.08 -2.19
N GLN A 74 -2.71 -9.59 -1.37
CA GLN A 74 -2.58 -10.05 0.02
C GLN A 74 -3.85 -9.81 0.85
N ARG A 75 -4.64 -8.81 0.46
CA ARG A 75 -5.96 -8.53 1.04
C ARG A 75 -6.96 -9.67 0.80
N ALA A 76 -6.86 -10.37 -0.33
CA ALA A 76 -7.67 -11.55 -0.59
C ALA A 76 -7.34 -12.69 0.39
N LEU A 77 -6.09 -12.89 0.77
CA LEU A 77 -5.71 -13.82 1.82
C LEU A 77 -6.30 -13.42 3.18
N GLN A 78 -6.31 -12.12 3.51
CA GLN A 78 -6.86 -11.62 4.77
C GLN A 78 -8.38 -11.67 4.83
N PHE A 79 -9.07 -11.24 3.77
CA PHE A 79 -10.52 -10.99 3.76
C PHE A 79 -11.30 -11.87 2.78
N GLY A 80 -10.64 -12.69 1.97
CA GLY A 80 -11.27 -13.49 0.92
C GLY A 80 -12.42 -14.36 1.43
N GLY A 81 -13.55 -14.33 0.73
CA GLY A 81 -14.83 -14.92 1.09
C GLY A 81 -15.87 -13.86 1.44
N ASP A 82 -16.80 -14.18 2.34
CA ASP A 82 -17.96 -13.33 2.69
C ASP A 82 -17.59 -11.91 3.13
N GLN A 83 -16.47 -11.76 3.84
CA GLN A 83 -16.01 -10.45 4.30
C GLN A 83 -15.64 -9.53 3.14
N LEU A 84 -15.04 -10.09 2.10
CA LEU A 84 -14.66 -9.33 0.92
C LEU A 84 -15.90 -9.00 0.06
N PHE A 85 -16.86 -9.93 -0.07
CA PHE A 85 -18.10 -9.68 -0.80
C PHE A 85 -18.98 -8.59 -0.15
N LYS A 86 -18.90 -8.42 1.15
CA LYS A 86 -19.58 -7.31 1.85
C LYS A 86 -19.01 -5.94 1.46
N HIS A 87 -17.69 -5.86 1.26
CA HIS A 87 -16.95 -4.65 0.96
C HIS A 87 -15.87 -4.97 -0.09
N GLU A 88 -16.23 -4.95 -1.36
CA GLU A 88 -15.31 -5.34 -2.44
C GLU A 88 -14.09 -4.40 -2.56
N ALA A 89 -14.16 -3.19 -2.04
CA ALA A 89 -13.00 -2.30 -1.91
C ALA A 89 -11.84 -2.94 -1.11
N ARG A 90 -12.12 -3.91 -0.25
CA ARG A 90 -11.12 -4.68 0.50
C ARG A 90 -10.23 -5.57 -0.37
N MET A 91 -10.59 -5.82 -1.63
CA MET A 91 -9.72 -6.49 -2.58
C MET A 91 -8.43 -5.71 -2.83
N TYR A 92 -8.51 -4.39 -2.79
CA TYR A 92 -7.45 -3.51 -3.24
C TYR A 92 -6.63 -2.95 -2.07
N ASN A 93 -5.30 -2.90 -2.25
CA ASN A 93 -4.41 -2.37 -1.22
C ASN A 93 -4.50 -0.85 -1.11
N CYS A 94 -4.68 -0.16 -2.22
CA CYS A 94 -4.64 1.29 -2.29
C CYS A 94 -5.67 1.86 -3.28
N SER A 95 -5.95 3.14 -3.08
CA SER A 95 -6.82 3.93 -3.94
C SER A 95 -6.32 5.37 -4.03
N VAL A 96 -6.82 6.12 -4.99
CA VAL A 96 -6.55 7.57 -5.10
C VAL A 96 -7.81 8.34 -5.41
N SER A 97 -7.83 9.61 -4.99
CA SER A 97 -8.86 10.57 -5.40
C SER A 97 -8.34 12.01 -5.35
N HIS A 98 -9.12 12.92 -5.94
CA HIS A 98 -8.95 14.36 -5.72
C HIS A 98 -9.75 14.79 -4.49
N CYS A 99 -9.17 15.65 -3.65
CA CYS A 99 -9.88 16.26 -2.52
C CYS A 99 -10.68 17.49 -3.03
N ASP A 100 -11.80 17.25 -3.70
CA ASP A 100 -12.51 18.25 -4.50
C ASP A 100 -14.04 18.25 -4.32
N ARG A 101 -14.56 17.49 -3.35
CA ARG A 101 -16.01 17.34 -3.13
C ARG A 101 -16.33 17.10 -1.68
N ALA A 102 -17.55 17.45 -1.27
CA ALA A 102 -18.02 17.31 0.10
C ALA A 102 -17.91 15.87 0.64
N THR A 103 -18.18 14.87 -0.20
CA THR A 103 -18.15 13.45 0.18
C THR A 103 -16.76 12.86 0.31
N PHE A 104 -15.72 13.56 -0.16
CA PHE A 104 -14.35 13.04 -0.17
C PHE A 104 -13.90 12.53 1.21
N PHE A 105 -14.12 13.30 2.28
CA PHE A 105 -13.61 12.95 3.60
C PHE A 105 -14.26 11.68 4.15
N GLN A 106 -15.58 11.53 4.02
CA GLN A 106 -16.27 10.32 4.47
C GLN A 106 -15.90 9.09 3.62
N GLU A 107 -15.76 9.25 2.31
CA GLU A 107 -15.30 8.18 1.41
C GLU A 107 -13.87 7.76 1.75
N CYS A 108 -12.97 8.73 2.01
CA CYS A 108 -11.60 8.48 2.45
C CYS A 108 -11.57 7.69 3.76
N MET A 109 -12.35 8.10 4.76
CA MET A 109 -12.43 7.37 6.04
C MET A 109 -12.94 5.94 5.85
N TYR A 110 -13.98 5.76 5.04
CA TYR A 110 -14.50 4.43 4.70
C TYR A 110 -13.41 3.53 4.11
N LEU A 111 -12.65 4.03 3.15
CA LEU A 111 -11.57 3.25 2.51
C LEU A 111 -10.43 2.92 3.48
N LEU A 112 -10.02 3.86 4.31
CA LEU A 112 -9.03 3.61 5.35
C LEU A 112 -9.51 2.52 6.33
N LEU A 113 -10.79 2.53 6.70
CA LEU A 113 -11.41 1.49 7.54
C LEU A 113 -11.55 0.15 6.83
N CYS A 114 -11.70 0.12 5.52
CA CYS A 114 -11.58 -1.10 4.70
C CYS A 114 -10.16 -1.67 4.69
N GLY A 115 -9.18 -0.89 5.17
CA GLY A 115 -7.76 -1.24 5.13
C GLY A 115 -7.09 -0.89 3.80
N CYS A 116 -7.73 -0.06 2.99
CA CYS A 116 -7.19 0.47 1.74
C CYS A 116 -6.35 1.71 2.02
N GLY A 117 -5.14 1.78 1.50
CA GLY A 117 -4.35 3.00 1.52
C GLY A 117 -4.98 4.06 0.60
N VAL A 118 -4.82 5.33 0.95
CA VAL A 118 -5.42 6.43 0.18
C VAL A 118 -4.36 7.43 -0.26
N GLY A 119 -4.25 7.62 -1.57
CA GLY A 119 -3.59 8.77 -2.15
C GLY A 119 -4.61 9.87 -2.43
N PHE A 120 -4.26 11.11 -2.15
CA PHE A 120 -5.17 12.22 -2.40
C PHE A 120 -4.42 13.48 -2.81
N SER A 121 -5.06 14.26 -3.67
CA SER A 121 -4.52 15.54 -4.13
C SER A 121 -5.19 16.69 -3.39
N VAL A 122 -4.37 17.53 -2.77
CA VAL A 122 -4.77 18.84 -2.22
C VAL A 122 -4.26 19.99 -3.08
N GLN A 123 -3.93 19.72 -4.36
CA GLN A 123 -3.57 20.79 -5.28
C GLN A 123 -4.64 21.88 -5.28
N SER A 124 -4.24 23.14 -5.43
CA SER A 124 -5.11 24.28 -5.25
C SER A 124 -6.38 24.26 -6.11
N HIS A 125 -6.28 23.77 -7.35
CA HIS A 125 -7.43 23.68 -8.26
C HIS A 125 -8.42 22.57 -7.85
N HIS A 126 -8.01 21.55 -7.11
CA HIS A 126 -8.91 20.56 -6.51
C HIS A 126 -9.59 21.12 -5.25
N ILE A 127 -8.80 21.67 -4.34
CA ILE A 127 -9.31 22.25 -3.09
C ILE A 127 -10.29 23.39 -3.34
N ALA A 128 -10.08 24.18 -4.40
CA ALA A 128 -11.00 25.26 -4.78
C ALA A 128 -12.42 24.78 -5.11
N LYS A 129 -12.60 23.50 -5.43
CA LYS A 129 -13.93 22.90 -5.68
C LYS A 129 -14.64 22.42 -4.41
N LEU A 130 -13.94 22.35 -3.27
CA LEU A 130 -14.60 22.04 -1.99
C LEU A 130 -15.64 23.08 -1.64
N PRO A 131 -16.75 22.69 -0.98
CA PRO A 131 -17.65 23.67 -0.38
C PRO A 131 -16.89 24.57 0.60
N GLN A 132 -17.24 25.85 0.63
CA GLN A 132 -16.77 26.76 1.66
C GLN A 132 -17.36 26.37 3.02
N VAL A 133 -16.70 26.76 4.09
CA VAL A 133 -17.13 26.53 5.47
C VAL A 133 -17.57 27.82 6.13
N HIS A 134 -18.57 27.74 7.00
CA HIS A 134 -19.07 28.88 7.76
C HIS A 134 -19.28 28.51 9.22
N LYS A 135 -19.42 29.53 10.06
CA LYS A 135 -19.70 29.39 11.48
C LYS A 135 -21.05 28.70 11.71
N ARG A 136 -21.08 27.76 12.67
CA ARG A 136 -22.34 27.12 13.09
C ARG A 136 -23.17 28.00 13.99
N TYR A 137 -24.47 27.72 14.09
CA TYR A 137 -25.41 28.48 14.95
C TYR A 137 -25.36 27.93 16.38
N GLU A 138 -25.12 28.79 17.36
CA GLU A 138 -24.97 28.39 18.77
C GLU A 138 -26.19 27.65 19.36
N LYS A 139 -27.39 28.01 18.95
CA LYS A 139 -28.63 27.44 19.47
C LYS A 139 -29.20 26.25 18.69
N LYS A 140 -28.56 25.85 17.60
CA LYS A 140 -29.04 24.77 16.76
C LYS A 140 -28.22 23.51 17.07
N VAL A 141 -28.72 22.67 17.96
CA VAL A 141 -28.03 21.47 18.43
C VAL A 141 -28.70 20.21 17.86
N LYS A 142 -27.92 19.28 17.38
CA LYS A 142 -28.35 17.94 16.96
C LYS A 142 -27.43 16.86 17.50
N VAL A 143 -28.00 15.68 17.73
CA VAL A 143 -27.26 14.47 18.13
C VAL A 143 -27.12 13.55 16.93
N PHE A 144 -25.92 13.04 16.71
CA PHE A 144 -25.64 11.95 15.77
C PHE A 144 -25.17 10.72 16.55
N GLN A 145 -26.00 9.68 16.58
CA GLN A 145 -25.62 8.40 17.17
C GLN A 145 -24.79 7.60 16.17
N VAL A 146 -23.52 7.38 16.47
CA VAL A 146 -22.58 6.71 15.56
C VAL A 146 -22.86 5.20 15.55
N PRO A 147 -23.26 4.61 14.40
CA PRO A 147 -23.40 3.18 14.27
C PRO A 147 -22.04 2.46 14.43
N ASP A 148 -22.07 1.24 14.97
CA ASP A 148 -20.88 0.40 15.12
C ASP A 148 -20.54 -0.35 13.81
N THR A 149 -20.34 0.43 12.75
CA THR A 149 -19.99 -0.03 11.40
C THR A 149 -18.95 0.89 10.79
N ILE A 150 -18.22 0.41 9.78
CA ILE A 150 -17.26 1.26 9.06
C ILE A 150 -17.96 2.41 8.34
N GLU A 151 -19.17 2.20 7.82
CA GLU A 151 -20.01 3.24 7.23
C GLU A 151 -20.43 4.28 8.27
N GLY A 152 -20.80 3.83 9.46
CA GLY A 152 -21.19 4.72 10.57
C GLY A 152 -20.06 5.63 11.03
N TRP A 153 -18.85 5.11 11.11
CA TRP A 153 -17.66 5.90 11.42
C TRP A 153 -17.35 6.92 10.31
N ALA A 154 -17.46 6.51 9.05
CA ALA A 154 -17.30 7.41 7.91
C ALA A 154 -18.36 8.50 7.91
N ASP A 155 -19.63 8.16 8.15
CA ASP A 155 -20.75 9.11 8.24
C ASP A 155 -20.55 10.14 9.35
N ALA A 156 -19.94 9.78 10.47
CA ALA A 156 -19.62 10.73 11.55
C ALA A 156 -18.78 11.91 11.04
N PHE A 157 -17.77 11.65 10.20
CA PHE A 157 -17.01 12.72 9.54
C PHE A 157 -17.85 13.46 8.51
N GLY A 158 -18.65 12.77 7.72
CA GLY A 158 -19.59 13.41 6.79
C GLY A 158 -20.53 14.38 7.48
N VAL A 159 -21.08 14.01 8.63
CA VAL A 159 -21.96 14.85 9.47
C VAL A 159 -21.20 16.04 10.03
N LEU A 160 -20.00 15.84 10.58
CA LEU A 160 -19.18 16.93 11.10
C LEU A 160 -18.90 17.98 10.02
N PHE A 161 -18.38 17.57 8.87
CA PHE A 161 -18.07 18.49 7.77
C PHE A 161 -19.32 19.16 7.21
N SER A 162 -20.44 18.43 7.06
CA SER A 162 -21.70 18.97 6.59
C SER A 162 -22.25 20.07 7.51
N SER A 163 -21.99 19.99 8.81
CA SER A 163 -22.40 21.01 9.77
C SER A 163 -21.70 22.35 9.53
N TYR A 164 -20.52 22.34 8.91
CA TYR A 164 -19.76 23.56 8.57
C TYR A 164 -19.90 23.98 7.10
N PHE A 165 -20.16 23.02 6.18
CA PHE A 165 -20.24 23.35 4.75
C PHE A 165 -21.40 24.29 4.44
N ALA A 166 -21.09 25.36 3.68
CA ALA A 166 -22.06 26.38 3.31
C ALA A 166 -23.21 25.86 2.44
N ASP A 167 -22.96 24.81 1.65
CA ASP A 167 -23.98 24.12 0.84
C ASP A 167 -24.73 23.03 1.62
N GLY A 168 -24.25 22.66 2.81
CA GLY A 168 -24.82 21.60 3.64
C GLY A 168 -24.19 20.22 3.40
N GLY A 169 -23.28 20.07 2.44
CA GLY A 169 -22.57 18.81 2.18
C GLY A 169 -23.49 17.62 1.94
N SER A 170 -23.05 16.44 2.38
CA SER A 170 -23.76 15.16 2.21
C SER A 170 -24.90 14.94 3.21
N PHE A 171 -24.90 15.66 4.31
CA PHE A 171 -25.90 15.57 5.39
C PHE A 171 -26.50 16.97 5.65
N PRO A 172 -27.30 17.52 4.71
CA PRO A 172 -27.76 18.89 4.76
C PRO A 172 -28.68 19.21 5.97
N GLU A 173 -29.27 18.19 6.58
CA GLU A 173 -30.04 18.32 7.82
C GLU A 173 -29.20 18.76 9.02
N TYR A 174 -27.87 18.61 8.95
CA TYR A 174 -26.94 19.07 9.99
C TYR A 174 -26.32 20.44 9.69
N LYS A 175 -26.63 21.04 8.53
CA LYS A 175 -26.10 22.35 8.14
C LYS A 175 -26.26 23.39 9.24
N GLY A 176 -25.15 23.97 9.68
CA GLY A 176 -25.12 25.01 10.71
C GLY A 176 -25.39 24.50 12.14
N CYS A 177 -25.53 23.18 12.35
CA CYS A 177 -25.80 22.62 13.67
C CYS A 177 -24.53 22.43 14.49
N GLN A 178 -24.64 22.66 15.82
CA GLN A 178 -23.71 22.04 16.77
C GLN A 178 -24.03 20.55 16.84
N VAL A 179 -23.07 19.68 16.59
CA VAL A 179 -23.32 18.24 16.56
C VAL A 179 -22.71 17.58 17.80
N HIS A 180 -23.54 16.86 18.55
CA HIS A 180 -23.11 15.98 19.61
C HIS A 180 -23.05 14.54 19.10
N PHE A 181 -21.86 13.95 19.08
CA PHE A 181 -21.67 12.54 18.68
C PHE A 181 -21.91 11.63 19.87
N ASP A 182 -22.86 10.69 19.71
CA ASP A 182 -23.13 9.63 20.68
C ASP A 182 -22.43 8.34 20.23
N PHE A 183 -21.50 7.86 21.04
CA PHE A 183 -20.67 6.67 20.76
C PHE A 183 -21.17 5.42 21.47
N ASN A 184 -22.31 5.46 22.18
CA ASN A 184 -22.77 4.37 23.04
C ASN A 184 -23.03 3.05 22.31
N LYS A 185 -23.27 3.07 21.00
CA LYS A 185 -23.43 1.86 20.18
C LYS A 185 -22.13 1.20 19.77
N ILE A 186 -21.00 1.92 19.86
CA ILE A 186 -19.71 1.39 19.47
C ILE A 186 -19.24 0.39 20.53
N ARG A 187 -18.86 -0.81 20.09
CA ARG A 187 -18.33 -1.85 20.97
C ARG A 187 -17.08 -1.38 21.71
N PRO A 188 -16.87 -1.84 22.96
CA PRO A 188 -15.73 -1.43 23.77
C PRO A 188 -14.41 -1.93 23.18
N LYS A 189 -13.32 -1.27 23.57
CA LYS A 189 -11.96 -1.71 23.25
C LYS A 189 -11.72 -3.14 23.73
N GLY A 190 -11.13 -3.96 22.85
CA GLY A 190 -10.80 -5.36 23.14
C GLY A 190 -11.89 -6.36 22.81
N ALA A 191 -13.11 -5.96 22.44
CA ALA A 191 -14.13 -6.85 21.92
C ALA A 191 -13.66 -7.52 20.63
N LEU A 192 -14.01 -8.79 20.44
CA LEU A 192 -13.65 -9.51 19.20
C LEU A 192 -14.42 -8.97 18.00
N ILE A 193 -13.70 -8.80 16.91
CA ILE A 193 -14.25 -8.42 15.60
C ILE A 193 -13.92 -9.48 14.55
N SER A 194 -14.55 -9.38 13.38
CA SER A 194 -14.36 -10.30 12.26
C SER A 194 -12.88 -10.51 11.93
N GLY A 195 -12.46 -11.76 11.78
CA GLY A 195 -11.07 -12.11 11.50
C GLY A 195 -10.20 -12.32 12.74
N GLY A 196 -10.79 -12.40 13.95
CA GLY A 196 -10.06 -12.66 15.20
C GLY A 196 -9.33 -11.44 15.77
N PHE A 197 -9.59 -10.26 15.26
CA PHE A 197 -9.01 -9.02 15.73
C PHE A 197 -9.79 -8.40 16.90
N LYS A 198 -9.15 -7.51 17.64
CA LYS A 198 -9.77 -6.78 18.75
C LYS A 198 -10.24 -5.39 18.31
N ALA A 199 -11.42 -5.00 18.76
CA ALA A 199 -11.98 -3.68 18.51
C ALA A 199 -11.14 -2.57 19.17
N PRO A 200 -10.99 -1.39 18.51
CA PRO A 200 -10.27 -0.26 19.07
C PRO A 200 -11.05 0.50 20.15
N GLY A 201 -12.37 0.34 20.20
CA GLY A 201 -13.26 1.21 20.96
C GLY A 201 -13.47 2.59 20.28
N PRO A 202 -14.25 3.48 20.91
CA PRO A 202 -14.63 4.75 20.32
C PRO A 202 -13.61 5.89 20.48
N ASP A 203 -12.59 5.74 21.34
CA ASP A 203 -11.75 6.87 21.75
C ASP A 203 -10.93 7.48 20.61
N GLY A 204 -10.40 6.66 19.71
CA GLY A 204 -9.68 7.14 18.52
C GLY A 204 -10.57 7.96 17.59
N LEU A 205 -11.79 7.50 17.34
CA LEU A 205 -12.77 8.22 16.53
C LEU A 205 -13.16 9.55 17.18
N ARG A 206 -13.48 9.52 18.48
CA ARG A 206 -13.82 10.73 19.26
C ARG A 206 -12.70 11.77 19.18
N SER A 207 -11.46 11.34 19.40
CA SER A 207 -10.29 12.23 19.34
C SER A 207 -10.11 12.86 17.95
N ALA A 208 -10.24 12.07 16.89
CA ALA A 208 -10.11 12.58 15.52
C ALA A 208 -11.23 13.57 15.15
N LEU A 209 -12.48 13.30 15.55
CA LEU A 209 -13.59 14.23 15.34
C LEU A 209 -13.36 15.56 16.07
N VAL A 210 -12.90 15.51 17.32
CA VAL A 210 -12.59 16.73 18.11
C VAL A 210 -11.48 17.54 17.46
N LYS A 211 -10.43 16.89 16.97
CA LYS A 211 -9.29 17.57 16.30
C LYS A 211 -9.70 18.19 14.96
N CYS A 212 -10.50 17.50 14.16
CA CYS A 212 -11.04 18.05 12.91
C CYS A 212 -11.99 19.24 13.20
N GLU A 213 -12.83 19.12 14.21
CA GLU A 213 -13.71 20.22 14.64
C GLU A 213 -12.91 21.44 15.09
N ALA A 214 -11.83 21.26 15.84
CA ALA A 214 -10.96 22.36 16.27
C ALA A 214 -10.34 23.10 15.07
N LEU A 215 -9.91 22.38 14.03
CA LEU A 215 -9.40 22.99 12.79
C LEU A 215 -10.50 23.78 12.06
N LEU A 216 -11.71 23.24 11.99
CA LEU A 216 -12.87 23.93 11.39
C LEU A 216 -13.26 25.19 12.16
N GLU A 217 -13.30 25.13 13.50
CA GLU A 217 -13.57 26.30 14.34
C GLU A 217 -12.51 27.38 14.14
N ALA A 218 -11.23 27.02 14.06
CA ALA A 218 -10.14 27.96 13.80
C ALA A 218 -10.28 28.68 12.44
N LEU A 219 -10.79 27.98 11.41
CA LEU A 219 -11.02 28.58 10.09
C LEU A 219 -12.12 29.64 10.10
N VAL A 220 -13.17 29.42 10.88
CA VAL A 220 -14.37 30.29 10.89
C VAL A 220 -14.34 31.30 12.03
N GLU A 221 -13.35 31.24 12.92
CA GLU A 221 -13.21 32.20 14.03
C GLU A 221 -13.07 33.65 13.50
N GLY A 222 -13.88 34.54 14.05
CA GLY A 222 -13.87 35.96 13.66
C GLY A 222 -14.46 36.26 12.27
N THR A 223 -14.94 35.24 11.53
CA THR A 223 -15.54 35.44 10.20
C THR A 223 -17.03 35.77 10.30
N THR A 224 -17.53 36.50 9.32
CA THR A 224 -18.98 36.81 9.16
C THR A 224 -19.61 36.08 7.98
N GLY A 225 -18.81 35.47 7.12
CA GLY A 225 -19.24 34.76 5.91
C GLY A 225 -18.57 33.41 5.75
N ALA A 226 -18.80 32.79 4.61
CA ALA A 226 -18.14 31.53 4.25
C ALA A 226 -16.70 31.77 3.82
N VAL A 227 -15.81 30.84 4.18
CA VAL A 227 -14.39 30.86 3.85
C VAL A 227 -13.97 29.57 3.17
N SER A 228 -12.97 29.64 2.30
CA SER A 228 -12.40 28.46 1.65
C SER A 228 -11.51 27.68 2.60
N VAL A 229 -11.49 26.35 2.45
CA VAL A 229 -10.58 25.46 3.18
C VAL A 229 -9.18 25.58 2.59
N PRO A 230 -8.15 25.91 3.38
CA PRO A 230 -6.77 25.88 2.91
C PRO A 230 -6.27 24.47 2.60
N THR A 231 -5.31 24.34 1.70
CA THR A 231 -4.72 23.05 1.32
C THR A 231 -4.14 22.29 2.50
N ILE A 232 -3.38 22.99 3.34
CA ILE A 232 -2.77 22.39 4.55
C ILE A 232 -3.82 21.92 5.56
N THR A 233 -4.95 22.61 5.67
CA THR A 233 -6.03 22.22 6.58
C THR A 233 -6.75 20.98 6.07
N ALA A 234 -7.04 20.89 4.76
CA ALA A 234 -7.61 19.69 4.15
C ALA A 234 -6.70 18.47 4.35
N TYR A 235 -5.38 18.67 4.19
CA TYR A 235 -4.39 17.67 4.49
C TYR A 235 -4.45 17.19 5.94
N ASP A 236 -4.46 18.11 6.90
CA ASP A 236 -4.51 17.77 8.33
C ASP A 236 -5.81 17.08 8.75
N PHE A 237 -6.96 17.36 8.11
CA PHE A 237 -8.18 16.58 8.32
C PHE A 237 -7.97 15.10 8.04
N VAL A 238 -7.37 14.76 6.89
CA VAL A 238 -7.09 13.38 6.53
C VAL A 238 -6.09 12.74 7.50
N MET A 239 -5.11 13.49 7.98
CA MET A 239 -4.11 12.99 8.94
C MET A 239 -4.76 12.62 10.28
N HIS A 240 -5.64 13.45 10.80
CA HIS A 240 -6.39 13.13 12.03
C HIS A 240 -7.36 11.95 11.85
N MET A 241 -8.00 11.84 10.68
CA MET A 241 -8.82 10.68 10.33
C MET A 241 -7.98 9.39 10.30
N SER A 242 -6.78 9.45 9.76
CA SER A 242 -5.84 8.33 9.72
C SER A 242 -5.44 7.86 11.12
N ASP A 243 -5.28 8.76 12.07
CA ASP A 243 -5.01 8.42 13.47
C ASP A 243 -6.14 7.58 14.11
N ALA A 244 -7.41 7.87 13.76
CA ALA A 244 -8.55 7.09 14.25
C ALA A 244 -8.49 5.62 13.79
N VAL A 245 -8.04 5.38 12.56
CA VAL A 245 -7.89 4.02 12.01
C VAL A 245 -6.79 3.23 12.70
N LEU A 246 -5.69 3.89 13.07
CA LEU A 246 -4.54 3.26 13.73
C LEU A 246 -4.77 2.89 15.18
N SER A 247 -5.65 3.59 15.86
CA SER A 247 -5.92 3.35 17.29
C SER A 247 -6.33 1.90 17.62
N GLY A 248 -6.76 1.14 16.61
CA GLY A 248 -7.14 -0.26 16.73
C GLY A 248 -6.03 -1.29 16.64
N GLY A 249 -4.81 -0.90 16.31
CA GLY A 249 -3.65 -1.82 16.22
C GLY A 249 -3.71 -2.86 15.09
N VAL A 250 -4.84 -3.00 14.42
CA VAL A 250 -5.12 -4.04 13.41
C VAL A 250 -4.86 -3.57 12.00
N ARG A 251 -5.06 -2.29 11.76
CA ARG A 251 -4.98 -1.70 10.43
C ARG A 251 -3.87 -0.67 10.40
N ARG A 252 -3.00 -0.78 9.40
CA ARG A 252 -2.02 0.26 9.10
C ARG A 252 -2.69 1.26 8.17
N SER A 253 -2.76 2.53 8.57
CA SER A 253 -3.11 3.61 7.67
C SER A 253 -1.89 3.93 6.81
N ALA A 254 -2.08 3.93 5.48
CA ALA A 254 -1.09 4.39 4.53
C ALA A 254 -1.73 5.47 3.66
N THR A 255 -1.12 6.65 3.63
CA THR A 255 -1.59 7.77 2.81
C THR A 255 -0.43 8.41 2.06
N ILE A 256 -0.75 9.02 0.92
CA ILE A 256 0.12 9.95 0.23
C ILE A 256 -0.68 11.21 -0.11
N CYS A 257 -0.12 12.37 0.19
CA CYS A 257 -0.68 13.65 -0.16
C CYS A 257 0.11 14.27 -1.32
N MET A 258 -0.58 14.61 -2.40
CA MET A 258 -0.02 15.26 -3.58
C MET A 258 -0.41 16.74 -3.56
N PHE A 259 0.56 17.63 -3.81
CA PHE A 259 0.37 19.08 -3.69
C PHE A 259 1.17 19.87 -4.74
N ASP A 260 0.84 21.14 -4.91
CA ASP A 260 1.50 22.03 -5.88
C ASP A 260 2.92 22.44 -5.44
N LYS A 261 3.82 22.64 -6.41
CA LYS A 261 5.21 23.03 -6.16
C LYS A 261 5.39 24.42 -5.55
N ASP A 262 4.40 25.27 -5.62
CA ASP A 262 4.36 26.62 -5.08
C ASP A 262 3.55 26.72 -3.76
N ASP A 263 3.07 25.61 -3.24
CA ASP A 263 2.44 25.56 -1.92
C ASP A 263 3.49 25.49 -0.80
N GLU A 264 3.90 26.66 -0.35
CA GLU A 264 4.96 26.82 0.68
C GLU A 264 4.64 26.11 2.01
N LEU A 265 3.36 26.07 2.41
CA LEU A 265 2.96 25.40 3.64
C LEU A 265 3.06 23.89 3.52
N MET A 266 2.68 23.34 2.37
CA MET A 266 2.82 21.91 2.12
C MET A 266 4.26 21.49 1.91
N LEU A 267 5.08 22.28 1.23
CA LEU A 267 6.53 22.03 1.07
C LEU A 267 7.23 21.92 2.44
N LYS A 268 6.78 22.68 3.43
CA LYS A 268 7.36 22.72 4.77
C LYS A 268 6.60 21.91 5.82
N ALA A 269 5.54 21.21 5.42
CA ALA A 269 4.64 20.52 6.35
C ALA A 269 5.34 19.51 7.27
N LYS A 270 6.45 18.91 6.80
CA LYS A 270 7.25 17.92 7.53
C LYS A 270 8.72 18.32 7.59
N THR A 271 8.99 19.58 7.90
CA THR A 271 10.32 20.14 8.16
C THR A 271 10.38 20.73 9.58
N GLY A 272 11.60 20.94 10.10
CA GLY A 272 11.79 21.42 11.46
C GLY A 272 11.25 20.44 12.52
N ASP A 273 10.64 20.96 13.56
CA ASP A 273 10.11 20.19 14.70
C ASP A 273 8.67 19.67 14.49
N TRP A 274 8.29 19.44 13.24
CA TRP A 274 6.93 19.02 12.87
C TRP A 274 6.40 17.80 13.67
N PHE A 275 7.29 16.88 14.03
CA PHE A 275 6.94 15.68 14.80
C PHE A 275 6.49 15.98 16.24
N VAL A 276 6.82 17.17 16.76
CA VAL A 276 6.33 17.69 18.05
C VAL A 276 5.05 18.49 17.86
N ASP A 277 5.07 19.41 16.89
CA ASP A 277 3.97 20.37 16.68
C ASP A 277 2.76 19.74 15.96
N ASN A 278 3.03 18.84 15.01
CA ASN A 278 2.02 18.19 14.15
C ASN A 278 2.29 16.69 13.96
N PRO A 279 2.30 15.89 15.03
CA PRO A 279 2.68 14.47 14.98
C PRO A 279 1.78 13.62 14.07
N GLN A 280 0.52 14.04 13.82
CA GLN A 280 -0.39 13.38 12.88
C GLN A 280 0.16 13.34 11.45
N ARG A 281 1.00 14.29 11.05
CA ARG A 281 1.60 14.34 9.71
C ARG A 281 2.56 13.19 9.42
N GLY A 282 2.97 12.44 10.43
CA GLY A 282 3.70 11.18 10.27
C GLY A 282 2.89 10.06 9.62
N ARG A 283 1.58 10.26 9.37
CA ARG A 283 0.70 9.26 8.76
C ARG A 283 0.75 9.23 7.24
N SER A 284 1.43 10.19 6.60
CA SER A 284 1.51 10.27 5.14
C SER A 284 2.93 10.41 4.63
N ASN A 285 3.12 10.00 3.38
CA ASN A 285 4.12 10.54 2.50
C ASN A 285 3.55 11.80 1.85
N ASN A 286 4.36 12.86 1.73
CA ASN A 286 3.96 14.08 1.06
C ASN A 286 4.79 14.22 -0.21
N SER A 287 4.13 14.40 -1.36
CA SER A 287 4.83 14.49 -2.65
C SER A 287 4.40 15.70 -3.43
N VAL A 288 5.39 16.50 -3.83
CA VAL A 288 5.19 17.62 -4.74
C VAL A 288 4.99 17.11 -6.18
N MET A 289 3.98 17.62 -6.85
CA MET A 289 3.68 17.29 -8.26
C MET A 289 4.52 18.17 -9.18
N LEU A 290 5.31 17.55 -10.03
CA LEU A 290 6.25 18.22 -10.93
C LEU A 290 5.89 17.88 -12.38
N VAL A 291 5.35 18.85 -13.10
CA VAL A 291 5.12 18.71 -14.54
C VAL A 291 6.48 18.73 -15.25
N ARG A 292 6.79 17.64 -15.99
CA ARG A 292 8.15 17.35 -16.48
C ARG A 292 8.74 18.48 -17.32
N ASP A 293 7.96 19.04 -18.23
CA ASP A 293 8.43 20.07 -19.16
C ASP A 293 8.41 21.49 -18.59
N GLU A 294 7.75 21.69 -17.44
CA GLU A 294 7.65 22.97 -16.74
C GLU A 294 8.66 23.11 -15.60
N LEU A 295 9.38 22.04 -15.26
CA LEU A 295 10.32 22.02 -14.14
C LEU A 295 11.67 22.62 -14.53
N SER A 296 12.04 23.74 -13.92
CA SER A 296 13.36 24.34 -14.08
C SER A 296 14.42 23.61 -13.22
N ARG A 297 15.68 23.76 -13.62
CA ARG A 297 16.80 23.23 -12.83
C ARG A 297 16.91 23.85 -11.43
N GLU A 298 16.58 25.14 -11.30
CA GLU A 298 16.60 25.84 -10.02
C GLU A 298 15.54 25.30 -9.06
N GLU A 299 14.30 25.11 -9.56
CA GLU A 299 13.22 24.49 -8.77
C GLU A 299 13.60 23.08 -8.34
N TRP A 300 14.17 22.29 -9.25
CA TRP A 300 14.64 20.94 -8.95
C TRP A 300 15.74 20.93 -7.88
N ALA A 301 16.74 21.80 -7.99
CA ALA A 301 17.82 21.91 -7.00
C ALA A 301 17.28 22.29 -5.61
N ASN A 302 16.29 23.19 -5.54
CA ASN A 302 15.67 23.58 -4.27
C ASN A 302 14.91 22.42 -3.62
N ILE A 303 14.20 21.61 -4.39
CA ILE A 303 13.52 20.40 -3.90
C ILE A 303 14.55 19.41 -3.39
N MET A 304 15.59 19.12 -4.16
CA MET A 304 16.63 18.17 -3.79
C MET A 304 17.39 18.57 -2.55
N LYS A 305 17.59 19.87 -2.33
CA LYS A 305 18.18 20.38 -1.09
C LYS A 305 17.32 20.02 0.12
N SER A 306 16.01 20.24 0.05
CA SER A 306 15.10 19.86 1.14
C SER A 306 15.07 18.35 1.37
N VAL A 307 15.05 17.56 0.30
CA VAL A 307 15.11 16.09 0.38
C VAL A 307 16.38 15.60 1.06
N LYS A 308 17.53 16.20 0.72
CA LYS A 308 18.83 15.89 1.33
C LYS A 308 18.84 16.22 2.84
N ASP A 309 18.29 17.38 3.21
CA ASP A 309 18.35 17.89 4.58
C ASP A 309 17.31 17.21 5.51
N PHE A 310 16.12 16.88 5.00
CA PHE A 310 14.98 16.43 5.80
C PHE A 310 14.37 15.09 5.34
N GLY A 311 14.73 14.56 4.17
CA GLY A 311 14.04 13.41 3.55
C GLY A 311 12.66 13.76 3.00
N GLU A 312 12.27 15.02 3.00
CA GLU A 312 10.96 15.55 2.58
C GLU A 312 11.13 16.87 1.79
N PRO A 313 10.20 17.20 0.90
CA PRO A 313 9.08 16.34 0.48
C PRO A 313 9.52 15.23 -0.48
N GLY A 314 8.68 14.22 -0.66
CA GLY A 314 8.75 13.37 -1.84
C GLY A 314 8.41 14.17 -3.10
N PHE A 315 8.65 13.60 -4.27
CA PHE A 315 8.32 14.24 -5.56
C PHE A 315 7.76 13.22 -6.54
N ILE A 316 6.87 13.68 -7.41
CA ILE A 316 6.28 12.89 -8.48
C ILE A 316 6.36 13.69 -9.78
N PHE A 317 7.04 13.14 -10.78
CA PHE A 317 7.03 13.66 -12.13
C PHE A 317 5.74 13.25 -12.84
N THR A 318 5.11 14.18 -13.53
CA THR A 318 3.84 13.98 -14.24
C THR A 318 3.78 14.79 -15.53
N GLU A 319 2.95 14.35 -16.46
CA GLU A 319 2.59 15.15 -17.64
C GLU A 319 1.36 16.02 -17.37
N ASN A 320 0.50 15.58 -16.44
CA ASN A 320 -0.77 16.22 -16.15
C ASN A 320 -1.00 16.25 -14.63
N LYS A 321 -1.39 17.39 -14.10
CA LYS A 321 -1.68 17.59 -12.67
C LYS A 321 -2.89 16.80 -12.15
N GLU A 322 -3.73 16.29 -13.04
CA GLU A 322 -4.87 15.43 -12.68
C GLU A 322 -4.47 13.99 -12.37
N PHE A 323 -3.27 13.56 -12.78
CA PHE A 323 -2.76 12.22 -12.49
C PHE A 323 -2.45 12.10 -11.00
N CYS A 324 -2.76 10.93 -10.46
CA CYS A 324 -2.52 10.58 -9.07
C CYS A 324 -1.79 9.25 -8.96
N PHE A 325 -1.14 9.04 -7.83
CA PHE A 325 -0.45 7.79 -7.51
C PHE A 325 -0.85 7.29 -6.13
N ASN A 326 -0.86 5.98 -5.96
CA ASN A 326 -1.09 5.36 -4.66
C ASN A 326 0.07 5.62 -3.68
N PRO A 327 -0.10 5.38 -2.37
CA PRO A 327 0.92 5.67 -1.35
C PRO A 327 2.33 5.12 -1.63
N CYS A 328 2.43 4.01 -2.33
CA CYS A 328 3.72 3.41 -2.73
C CYS A 328 4.21 3.86 -4.11
N VAL A 329 3.44 4.66 -4.82
CA VAL A 329 3.77 5.30 -6.11
C VAL A 329 4.07 4.30 -7.25
N GLU A 330 3.53 3.08 -7.22
CA GLU A 330 3.69 2.13 -8.31
C GLU A 330 2.55 2.16 -9.34
N ILE A 331 1.38 2.67 -9.00
CA ILE A 331 0.20 2.67 -9.86
C ILE A 331 -0.19 4.10 -10.24
N GLY A 332 -0.12 4.40 -11.53
CA GLY A 332 -0.60 5.65 -12.09
C GLY A 332 -2.11 5.60 -12.34
N MET A 333 -2.83 6.59 -11.85
CA MET A 333 -4.29 6.64 -11.83
C MET A 333 -4.81 8.03 -12.20
N LEU A 334 -6.00 8.05 -12.78
CA LEU A 334 -6.76 9.26 -13.09
C LEU A 334 -8.17 9.11 -12.52
N PRO A 335 -8.45 9.65 -11.33
CA PRO A 335 -9.69 9.39 -10.60
C PRO A 335 -10.85 10.28 -11.07
N VAL A 336 -11.08 10.35 -12.37
CA VAL A 336 -12.14 11.15 -13.00
C VAL A 336 -12.89 10.28 -14.01
N SER A 337 -14.22 10.29 -13.94
CA SER A 337 -15.09 9.57 -14.88
C SER A 337 -15.12 10.27 -16.26
N GLU A 338 -15.66 9.59 -17.25
CA GLU A 338 -15.88 10.16 -18.60
C GLU A 338 -16.77 11.40 -18.58
N ASN A 339 -17.63 11.53 -17.56
CA ASN A 339 -18.50 12.68 -17.35
C ASN A 339 -17.82 13.84 -16.58
N GLY A 340 -16.53 13.70 -16.24
CA GLY A 340 -15.78 14.71 -15.49
C GLY A 340 -16.02 14.68 -13.98
N GLU A 341 -16.70 13.66 -13.45
CA GLU A 341 -16.93 13.49 -12.02
C GLU A 341 -15.74 12.80 -11.36
N SER A 342 -15.26 13.35 -10.26
CA SER A 342 -14.22 12.73 -9.43
C SER A 342 -14.77 11.58 -8.61
N GLY A 343 -13.98 10.54 -8.47
CA GLY A 343 -14.23 9.39 -7.63
C GLY A 343 -12.91 8.82 -7.13
N PHE A 344 -12.90 7.53 -6.77
CA PHE A 344 -11.69 6.78 -6.48
C PHE A 344 -11.33 5.85 -7.63
N GLN A 345 -10.03 5.68 -7.85
CA GLN A 345 -9.50 4.60 -8.68
C GLN A 345 -8.61 3.72 -7.81
N PHE A 346 -8.59 2.41 -8.07
CA PHE A 346 -7.93 1.44 -7.20
C PHE A 346 -6.68 0.84 -7.83
N CYS A 347 -5.67 0.57 -7.01
CA CYS A 347 -4.54 -0.26 -7.38
C CYS A 347 -4.90 -1.75 -7.25
N ASN A 348 -4.68 -2.51 -8.30
CA ASN A 348 -4.95 -3.94 -8.36
C ASN A 348 -3.65 -4.69 -8.62
N LEU A 349 -3.11 -5.34 -7.60
CA LEU A 349 -1.75 -5.84 -7.57
C LEU A 349 -1.66 -7.36 -7.49
N THR A 350 -0.72 -7.92 -8.25
CA THR A 350 -0.21 -9.28 -8.11
C THR A 350 1.31 -9.23 -8.08
N GLU A 351 1.95 -10.30 -7.65
CA GLU A 351 3.40 -10.33 -7.41
C GLU A 351 4.02 -11.61 -7.94
N ILE A 352 4.93 -11.49 -8.88
CA ILE A 352 5.74 -12.59 -9.39
C ILE A 352 6.93 -12.81 -8.45
N ASN A 353 7.20 -14.07 -8.11
CA ASN A 353 8.40 -14.46 -7.38
C ASN A 353 9.60 -14.55 -8.31
N GLY A 354 10.34 -13.46 -8.43
CA GLY A 354 11.56 -13.40 -9.25
C GLY A 354 12.65 -14.37 -8.82
N GLY A 355 12.68 -14.75 -7.55
CA GLY A 355 13.61 -15.76 -7.03
C GLY A 355 13.41 -17.15 -7.64
N GLN A 356 12.22 -17.45 -8.16
CA GLN A 356 11.91 -18.71 -8.86
C GLN A 356 12.01 -18.59 -10.38
N CYS A 357 12.21 -17.41 -10.94
CA CYS A 357 12.35 -17.18 -12.38
C CYS A 357 13.80 -17.49 -12.83
N VAL A 358 14.13 -18.76 -12.86
CA VAL A 358 15.50 -19.25 -13.18
C VAL A 358 15.80 -19.26 -14.67
N ASP A 359 14.79 -19.21 -15.52
CA ASP A 359 14.85 -19.17 -16.97
C ASP A 359 13.65 -18.40 -17.55
N VAL A 360 13.66 -18.18 -18.85
CA VAL A 360 12.59 -17.47 -19.56
C VAL A 360 11.25 -18.19 -19.45
N GLU A 361 11.26 -19.52 -19.48
CA GLU A 361 10.03 -20.32 -19.43
C GLU A 361 9.32 -20.18 -18.06
N SER A 362 10.06 -20.29 -16.95
CA SER A 362 9.50 -20.08 -15.61
C SER A 362 9.01 -18.66 -15.41
N PHE A 363 9.70 -17.67 -15.97
CA PHE A 363 9.27 -16.28 -15.97
C PHE A 363 7.96 -16.08 -16.75
N MET A 364 7.84 -16.65 -17.95
CA MET A 364 6.62 -16.55 -18.77
C MET A 364 5.42 -17.21 -18.09
N ARG A 365 5.60 -18.36 -17.46
CA ARG A 365 4.56 -19.02 -16.67
C ARG A 365 4.08 -18.14 -15.50
N ALA A 366 5.01 -17.52 -14.80
CA ALA A 366 4.69 -16.59 -13.71
C ALA A 366 3.95 -15.34 -14.21
N CYS A 367 4.33 -14.77 -15.36
CA CYS A 367 3.61 -13.69 -16.01
C CYS A 367 2.15 -14.06 -16.32
N LYS A 368 1.94 -15.25 -16.89
CA LYS A 368 0.59 -15.78 -17.16
C LYS A 368 -0.23 -15.89 -15.87
N ALA A 369 0.31 -16.48 -14.83
CA ALA A 369 -0.38 -16.64 -13.54
C ALA A 369 -0.72 -15.28 -12.89
N GLY A 370 0.23 -14.34 -12.89
CA GLY A 370 0.01 -13.00 -12.36
C GLY A 370 -1.08 -12.24 -13.11
N ALA A 371 -1.11 -12.35 -14.43
CA ALA A 371 -2.15 -11.75 -15.27
C ALA A 371 -3.54 -12.37 -15.00
N ILE A 372 -3.64 -13.68 -14.84
CA ILE A 372 -4.91 -14.35 -14.51
C ILE A 372 -5.43 -13.83 -13.16
N LEU A 373 -4.61 -13.87 -12.12
CA LEU A 373 -5.01 -13.41 -10.78
C LEU A 373 -5.43 -11.95 -10.79
N GLY A 374 -4.65 -11.06 -11.43
CA GLY A 374 -4.98 -9.65 -11.53
C GLY A 374 -6.30 -9.40 -12.27
N THR A 375 -6.56 -10.14 -13.36
CA THR A 375 -7.81 -10.02 -14.12
C THR A 375 -9.01 -10.51 -13.32
N LEU A 376 -8.89 -11.60 -12.58
CA LEU A 376 -9.94 -12.06 -11.66
C LEU A 376 -10.25 -11.01 -10.59
N GLN A 377 -9.24 -10.34 -10.06
CA GLN A 377 -9.41 -9.29 -9.05
C GLN A 377 -10.06 -8.02 -9.62
N ALA A 378 -9.81 -7.68 -10.88
CA ALA A 378 -10.30 -6.46 -11.52
C ALA A 378 -11.83 -6.35 -11.60
N GLY A 379 -12.54 -7.46 -11.56
CA GLY A 379 -14.02 -7.50 -11.60
C GLY A 379 -14.72 -7.18 -10.27
N TYR A 380 -13.99 -6.98 -9.19
CA TYR A 380 -14.53 -6.63 -7.87
C TYR A 380 -14.77 -5.12 -7.81
N SER A 381 -15.92 -4.67 -8.31
CA SER A 381 -16.27 -3.25 -8.46
C SER A 381 -17.59 -2.86 -7.79
N ASN A 382 -18.17 -3.74 -6.97
CA ASN A 382 -19.39 -3.43 -6.22
C ASN A 382 -19.08 -2.62 -4.96
N PHE A 383 -18.98 -1.30 -5.14
CA PHE A 383 -18.64 -0.35 -4.08
C PHE A 383 -19.89 0.27 -3.48
N LYS A 384 -20.44 -0.34 -2.43
CA LYS A 384 -21.75 0.02 -1.85
C LYS A 384 -21.81 1.41 -1.21
N TYR A 385 -20.72 1.93 -0.68
CA TYR A 385 -20.66 3.21 0.03
C TYR A 385 -20.15 4.35 -0.86
N LEU A 386 -19.36 4.01 -1.87
CA LEU A 386 -18.72 4.99 -2.74
C LEU A 386 -19.65 5.43 -3.89
N SER A 387 -19.31 6.54 -4.54
CA SER A 387 -20.09 7.07 -5.66
C SER A 387 -20.08 6.14 -6.88
N ASP A 388 -21.10 6.26 -7.73
CA ASP A 388 -21.15 5.53 -9.01
C ASP A 388 -19.99 5.91 -9.94
N ALA A 389 -19.49 7.17 -9.84
CA ALA A 389 -18.28 7.59 -10.55
C ALA A 389 -17.08 6.68 -10.23
N THR A 390 -16.91 6.26 -8.98
CA THR A 390 -15.85 5.33 -8.57
C THR A 390 -15.95 3.99 -9.30
N ARG A 391 -17.16 3.42 -9.41
CA ARG A 391 -17.40 2.18 -10.16
C ARG A 391 -17.06 2.37 -11.65
N GLN A 392 -17.56 3.44 -12.26
CA GLN A 392 -17.31 3.75 -13.67
C GLN A 392 -15.81 3.90 -13.97
N ILE A 393 -15.08 4.64 -13.13
CA ILE A 393 -13.64 4.84 -13.26
C ILE A 393 -12.91 3.50 -13.17
N THR A 394 -13.24 2.69 -12.18
CA THR A 394 -12.60 1.40 -11.93
C THR A 394 -12.82 0.42 -13.07
N GLU A 395 -14.06 0.30 -13.55
CA GLU A 395 -14.43 -0.62 -14.62
C GLU A 395 -13.88 -0.18 -16.00
N LYS A 396 -13.75 1.12 -16.23
CA LYS A 396 -13.30 1.64 -17.54
C LYS A 396 -11.89 1.18 -17.89
N GLU A 397 -10.94 1.41 -17.03
CA GLU A 397 -9.53 1.05 -17.27
C GLU A 397 -9.16 -0.33 -16.73
N ALA A 398 -9.95 -0.89 -15.82
CA ALA A 398 -9.80 -2.24 -15.26
C ALA A 398 -8.33 -2.58 -14.92
N LEU A 399 -7.63 -1.67 -14.23
CA LEU A 399 -6.19 -1.69 -14.04
C LEU A 399 -5.68 -3.00 -13.43
N LEU A 400 -4.55 -3.47 -13.95
CA LEU A 400 -3.67 -4.44 -13.31
C LEU A 400 -2.36 -3.77 -12.89
N GLY A 401 -1.69 -4.36 -11.93
CA GLY A 401 -0.32 -4.07 -11.55
C GLY A 401 0.40 -5.38 -11.27
N VAL A 402 0.71 -6.13 -12.33
CA VAL A 402 1.55 -7.33 -12.21
C VAL A 402 2.96 -6.88 -11.94
N SER A 403 3.41 -7.14 -10.71
CA SER A 403 4.72 -6.75 -10.21
C SER A 403 5.65 -7.95 -10.13
N ILE A 404 6.93 -7.69 -10.02
CA ILE A 404 7.97 -8.67 -9.76
C ILE A 404 8.70 -8.27 -8.49
N THR A 405 8.90 -9.23 -7.57
CA THR A 405 9.81 -9.06 -6.43
C THR A 405 10.96 -10.06 -6.55
N GLY A 406 12.13 -9.72 -6.02
CA GLY A 406 13.30 -10.56 -6.19
C GLY A 406 14.00 -10.41 -7.54
N TRP A 407 13.91 -9.24 -8.15
CA TRP A 407 14.61 -8.92 -9.38
C TRP A 407 16.10 -9.25 -9.29
N MET A 408 16.72 -8.89 -8.16
CA MET A 408 18.15 -9.04 -7.94
C MET A 408 18.58 -10.48 -7.57
N ASN A 409 17.64 -11.41 -7.44
CA ASN A 409 17.93 -12.83 -7.24
C ASN A 409 18.17 -13.60 -8.56
N ASN A 410 17.63 -13.13 -9.67
CA ASN A 410 17.85 -13.66 -11.01
C ASN A 410 18.00 -12.50 -12.02
N PRO A 411 19.02 -11.65 -11.87
CA PRO A 411 19.13 -10.43 -12.68
C PRO A 411 19.34 -10.72 -14.18
N ASP A 412 20.05 -11.78 -14.52
CA ASP A 412 20.31 -12.15 -15.93
C ASP A 412 19.03 -12.52 -16.70
N VAL A 413 18.05 -13.09 -16.02
CA VAL A 413 16.74 -13.41 -16.61
C VAL A 413 15.84 -12.19 -16.61
N LEU A 414 15.72 -11.51 -15.46
CA LEU A 414 14.69 -10.49 -15.22
C LEU A 414 15.03 -9.12 -15.80
N PHE A 415 16.33 -8.75 -15.83
CA PHE A 415 16.78 -7.51 -16.45
C PHE A 415 17.19 -7.64 -17.91
N ASN A 416 17.02 -8.81 -18.51
CA ASN A 416 17.16 -8.94 -19.94
C ASN A 416 16.02 -8.19 -20.65
N PRO A 417 16.32 -7.18 -21.50
CA PRO A 417 15.29 -6.36 -22.14
C PRO A 417 14.29 -7.17 -22.98
N GLU A 418 14.74 -8.17 -23.70
CA GLU A 418 13.88 -9.03 -24.51
C GLU A 418 12.93 -9.85 -23.66
N ASN A 419 13.40 -10.38 -22.51
CA ASN A 419 12.57 -11.11 -21.57
C ASN A 419 11.52 -10.21 -20.92
N MET A 420 11.89 -8.99 -20.51
CA MET A 420 10.94 -8.03 -19.94
C MET A 420 9.83 -7.69 -20.92
N VAL A 421 10.17 -7.43 -22.17
CA VAL A 421 9.19 -7.14 -23.22
C VAL A 421 8.27 -8.31 -23.46
N LYS A 422 8.82 -9.53 -23.63
CA LYS A 422 8.02 -10.76 -23.79
C LYS A 422 7.09 -11.01 -22.61
N GLY A 423 7.58 -10.83 -21.39
CA GLY A 423 6.78 -10.99 -20.19
C GLY A 423 5.63 -9.99 -20.10
N ALA A 424 5.88 -8.72 -20.40
CA ALA A 424 4.86 -7.69 -20.40
C ALA A 424 3.80 -7.93 -21.50
N GLU A 425 4.21 -8.36 -22.70
CA GLU A 425 3.29 -8.72 -23.77
C GLU A 425 2.43 -9.95 -23.41
N GLU A 426 3.01 -10.95 -22.74
CA GLU A 426 2.26 -12.11 -22.21
C GLU A 426 1.21 -11.68 -21.18
N VAL A 427 1.56 -10.78 -20.26
CA VAL A 427 0.60 -10.24 -19.30
C VAL A 427 -0.60 -9.58 -20.01
N LYS A 428 -0.34 -8.77 -21.02
CA LYS A 428 -1.40 -8.12 -21.82
C LYS A 428 -2.27 -9.15 -22.57
N ALA A 429 -1.65 -10.12 -23.22
CA ALA A 429 -2.36 -11.16 -23.98
C ALA A 429 -3.26 -12.02 -23.08
N VAL A 430 -2.76 -12.46 -21.92
CA VAL A 430 -3.53 -13.25 -20.97
C VAL A 430 -4.65 -12.42 -20.34
N ASN A 431 -4.37 -11.17 -19.98
CA ASN A 431 -5.41 -10.25 -19.50
C ASN A 431 -6.55 -10.10 -20.50
N LYS A 432 -6.24 -9.90 -21.78
CA LYS A 432 -7.23 -9.79 -22.86
C LYS A 432 -8.10 -11.05 -22.94
N ALA A 433 -7.50 -12.23 -22.94
CA ALA A 433 -8.21 -13.50 -23.03
C ALA A 433 -9.13 -13.74 -21.82
N VAL A 434 -8.60 -13.57 -20.60
CA VAL A 434 -9.37 -13.80 -19.37
C VAL A 434 -10.45 -12.74 -19.17
N ALA A 435 -10.17 -11.46 -19.42
CA ALA A 435 -11.16 -10.39 -19.34
C ALA A 435 -12.34 -10.63 -20.26
N SER A 436 -12.10 -11.12 -21.48
CA SER A 436 -13.16 -11.52 -22.43
C SER A 436 -14.05 -12.62 -21.85
N LEU A 437 -13.46 -13.64 -21.21
CA LEU A 437 -14.21 -14.73 -20.57
C LEU A 437 -15.05 -14.25 -19.37
N LEU A 438 -14.54 -13.29 -18.62
CA LEU A 438 -15.23 -12.71 -17.47
C LEU A 438 -16.29 -11.67 -17.86
N GLY A 439 -16.27 -11.15 -19.08
CA GLY A 439 -17.14 -10.05 -19.51
C GLY A 439 -16.78 -8.69 -18.91
N ILE A 440 -15.51 -8.46 -18.60
CA ILE A 440 -14.98 -7.18 -18.11
C ILE A 440 -14.04 -6.54 -19.15
N ASN A 441 -13.71 -5.26 -18.96
CA ASN A 441 -12.79 -4.57 -19.84
C ASN A 441 -11.37 -5.13 -19.70
N GLN A 442 -10.62 -5.05 -20.79
CA GLN A 442 -9.18 -5.27 -20.79
C GLN A 442 -8.49 -4.12 -20.06
N ALA A 443 -7.44 -4.41 -19.33
CA ALA A 443 -6.71 -3.42 -18.55
C ALA A 443 -5.94 -2.43 -19.44
N ALA A 444 -6.04 -1.15 -19.12
CA ALA A 444 -5.30 -0.10 -19.79
C ALA A 444 -3.80 -0.16 -19.47
N ARG A 445 -3.46 -0.44 -18.23
CA ARG A 445 -2.08 -0.59 -17.74
C ARG A 445 -1.99 -1.87 -16.94
N THR A 446 -0.95 -2.69 -17.19
CA THR A 446 -0.92 -4.06 -16.66
C THR A 446 0.27 -4.39 -15.78
N THR A 447 1.39 -3.70 -15.94
CA THR A 447 2.64 -4.03 -15.24
C THR A 447 3.11 -2.89 -14.35
N ALA A 448 3.67 -3.25 -13.18
CA ALA A 448 4.19 -2.31 -12.20
C ALA A 448 5.38 -2.94 -11.46
N VAL A 449 6.02 -2.20 -10.59
CA VAL A 449 6.96 -2.73 -9.61
C VAL A 449 6.64 -2.11 -8.26
N LYS A 450 6.13 -2.92 -7.34
CA LYS A 450 5.82 -2.50 -5.97
C LYS A 450 7.02 -2.70 -5.04
N PRO A 451 7.06 -2.03 -3.86
CA PRO A 451 8.19 -2.15 -2.94
C PRO A 451 8.28 -3.51 -2.24
N SER A 452 7.19 -4.27 -2.17
CA SER A 452 7.11 -5.70 -1.78
C SER A 452 7.63 -6.05 -0.39
N GLY A 453 7.39 -5.24 0.63
CA GLY A 453 7.85 -5.53 1.99
C GLY A 453 7.39 -6.89 2.54
N ASN A 454 6.08 -7.09 2.69
CA ASN A 454 5.52 -8.35 3.20
C ASN A 454 5.51 -9.47 2.14
N ALA A 455 5.24 -9.14 0.89
CA ALA A 455 5.18 -10.11 -0.19
C ALA A 455 6.52 -10.83 -0.39
N SER A 456 7.63 -10.11 -0.37
CA SER A 456 8.96 -10.70 -0.48
C SER A 456 9.29 -11.65 0.66
N VAL A 457 8.84 -11.35 1.88
CA VAL A 457 9.00 -12.24 3.04
C VAL A 457 8.22 -13.53 2.85
N VAL A 458 6.95 -13.45 2.45
CA VAL A 458 6.11 -14.64 2.21
C VAL A 458 6.66 -15.49 1.07
N LEU A 459 7.17 -14.87 0.02
CA LEU A 459 7.77 -15.55 -1.13
C LEU A 459 9.21 -16.04 -0.88
N GLY A 460 9.88 -15.52 0.13
CA GLY A 460 11.26 -15.89 0.47
C GLY A 460 12.29 -15.36 -0.53
N THR A 461 12.15 -14.13 -0.98
CA THR A 461 13.00 -13.51 -2.02
C THR A 461 13.38 -12.08 -1.65
N ALA A 462 14.28 -11.46 -2.39
CA ALA A 462 14.65 -10.05 -2.21
C ALA A 462 13.43 -9.13 -2.43
N SER A 463 13.45 -7.97 -1.80
CA SER A 463 12.33 -7.03 -1.80
C SER A 463 12.30 -6.18 -3.06
N GLY A 464 11.25 -6.31 -3.87
CA GLY A 464 11.03 -5.51 -5.07
C GLY A 464 12.23 -5.54 -6.02
N ILE A 465 12.66 -4.36 -6.44
CA ILE A 465 13.83 -4.16 -7.31
C ILE A 465 15.13 -3.90 -6.52
N HIS A 466 15.09 -4.06 -5.20
CA HIS A 466 16.22 -3.79 -4.31
C HIS A 466 17.17 -4.99 -4.21
N GLY A 467 18.44 -4.70 -3.92
CA GLY A 467 19.47 -5.73 -3.70
C GLY A 467 19.23 -6.51 -2.41
N GLU A 468 19.80 -7.71 -2.35
CA GLU A 468 19.95 -8.44 -1.10
C GLU A 468 20.83 -7.65 -0.13
N HIS A 469 20.63 -7.85 1.17
CA HIS A 469 21.43 -7.13 2.17
C HIS A 469 22.92 -7.54 2.08
N SER A 470 23.19 -8.83 2.16
CA SER A 470 24.52 -9.44 2.09
C SER A 470 24.37 -10.94 1.81
N PRO A 471 25.48 -11.70 1.53
CA PRO A 471 25.39 -13.14 1.31
C PRO A 471 24.75 -13.92 2.45
N LYS A 472 25.03 -13.53 3.69
CA LYS A 472 24.46 -14.10 4.92
C LYS A 472 24.14 -12.98 5.89
N TYR A 473 22.92 -12.99 6.43
CA TYR A 473 22.48 -11.98 7.38
C TYR A 473 21.38 -12.49 8.30
N LEU A 474 21.18 -11.78 9.39
CA LEU A 474 20.03 -11.93 10.28
C LEU A 474 18.96 -10.92 9.86
N ARG A 475 17.76 -11.39 9.62
CA ARG A 475 16.58 -10.52 9.50
C ARG A 475 15.93 -10.41 10.87
N ASN A 476 15.97 -9.24 11.45
CA ASN A 476 15.40 -8.93 12.76
C ASN A 476 13.97 -8.44 12.60
N VAL A 477 13.03 -9.15 13.20
CA VAL A 477 11.59 -8.88 13.08
C VAL A 477 11.01 -8.61 14.47
N GLN A 478 10.41 -7.46 14.67
CA GLN A 478 9.68 -7.17 15.89
C GLN A 478 8.35 -7.92 15.89
N MET A 479 8.08 -8.65 16.98
CA MET A 479 6.91 -9.48 17.15
C MET A 479 6.33 -9.27 18.54
N ASN A 480 5.00 -9.38 18.69
CA ASN A 480 4.34 -9.25 19.97
C ASN A 480 4.44 -10.56 20.78
N VAL A 481 4.75 -10.48 22.05
CA VAL A 481 4.85 -11.66 22.95
C VAL A 481 3.53 -12.42 23.08
N GLY A 482 2.41 -11.76 22.82
CA GLY A 482 1.09 -12.35 22.85
C GLY A 482 0.74 -13.22 21.66
N ASP A 483 1.48 -13.07 20.54
CA ASP A 483 1.24 -13.84 19.33
C ASP A 483 1.64 -15.30 19.52
N GLU A 484 0.82 -16.21 19.02
CA GLU A 484 1.05 -17.65 19.16
C GLU A 484 2.33 -18.11 18.47
N VAL A 485 2.60 -17.57 17.27
CA VAL A 485 3.85 -17.84 16.55
C VAL A 485 5.07 -17.41 17.38
N THR A 486 5.02 -16.24 18.01
CA THR A 486 6.10 -15.75 18.87
C THR A 486 6.33 -16.68 20.06
N ARG A 487 5.26 -17.18 20.69
CA ARG A 487 5.36 -18.13 21.81
C ARG A 487 5.99 -19.46 21.36
N ILE A 488 5.62 -19.97 20.21
CA ILE A 488 6.18 -21.21 19.64
C ILE A 488 7.67 -21.03 19.38
N ILE A 489 8.08 -19.94 18.73
CA ILE A 489 9.51 -19.66 18.46
C ILE A 489 10.28 -19.54 19.79
N THR A 490 9.76 -18.79 20.75
CA THR A 490 10.39 -18.60 22.05
C THR A 490 10.59 -19.92 22.78
N LYS A 491 9.62 -20.84 22.69
CA LYS A 491 9.69 -22.17 23.29
C LYS A 491 10.67 -23.09 22.56
N THR A 492 10.69 -22.99 21.22
CA THR A 492 11.47 -23.91 20.37
C THR A 492 12.95 -23.51 20.29
N ASN A 493 13.20 -22.19 20.13
CA ASN A 493 14.57 -21.66 20.07
C ASN A 493 14.64 -20.27 20.75
N PRO A 494 14.74 -20.23 22.10
CA PRO A 494 14.79 -18.96 22.83
C PRO A 494 16.00 -18.08 22.45
N LYS A 495 17.07 -18.66 21.88
CA LYS A 495 18.25 -17.90 21.46
C LYS A 495 17.96 -16.96 20.27
N MET A 496 16.90 -17.22 19.49
CA MET A 496 16.45 -16.33 18.41
C MET A 496 15.72 -15.09 18.92
N VAL A 497 15.32 -15.05 20.21
CA VAL A 497 14.38 -14.07 20.73
C VAL A 497 15.05 -13.21 21.81
N GLU A 498 14.95 -11.92 21.66
CA GLU A 498 15.40 -10.95 22.68
C GLU A 498 14.35 -9.86 22.91
N PRO A 499 14.29 -9.25 24.10
CA PRO A 499 13.40 -8.12 24.34
C PRO A 499 13.66 -6.98 23.36
N SER A 500 12.60 -6.36 22.83
CA SER A 500 12.75 -5.19 21.95
C SER A 500 13.20 -3.97 22.74
N VAL A 501 14.32 -3.38 22.35
CA VAL A 501 14.81 -2.12 22.95
C VAL A 501 13.91 -0.92 22.62
N TRP A 502 13.03 -1.07 21.62
CA TRP A 502 12.09 -0.05 21.15
C TRP A 502 10.70 -0.16 21.80
N SER A 503 10.45 -1.22 22.57
CA SER A 503 9.16 -1.45 23.24
C SER A 503 9.20 -0.88 24.65
N SER A 504 8.59 0.29 24.84
CA SER A 504 8.54 0.97 26.14
C SER A 504 7.73 0.22 27.22
N ASN A 505 6.83 -0.67 26.80
CA ASN A 505 5.92 -1.42 27.68
C ASN A 505 6.29 -2.91 27.80
N GLY A 506 7.38 -3.35 27.17
CA GLY A 506 7.85 -4.74 27.26
C GLY A 506 6.95 -5.77 26.58
N THR A 507 6.03 -5.34 25.70
CA THR A 507 5.09 -6.24 25.00
C THR A 507 5.66 -6.84 23.73
N ASP A 508 6.82 -6.35 23.27
CA ASP A 508 7.42 -6.80 22.03
C ASP A 508 8.82 -7.39 22.22
N VAL A 509 9.11 -8.34 21.39
CA VAL A 509 10.43 -8.98 21.26
C VAL A 509 10.94 -8.81 19.84
N VAL A 510 12.24 -8.97 19.64
CA VAL A 510 12.86 -9.09 18.33
C VAL A 510 13.25 -10.54 18.11
N VAL A 511 12.79 -11.08 16.99
CA VAL A 511 13.13 -12.44 16.54
C VAL A 511 14.10 -12.33 15.38
N SER A 512 15.27 -12.95 15.48
CA SER A 512 16.32 -12.93 14.48
C SER A 512 16.27 -14.19 13.61
N PHE A 513 15.96 -14.03 12.33
CA PHE A 513 15.93 -15.12 11.35
C PHE A 513 17.19 -15.12 10.51
N PRO A 514 17.96 -16.22 10.50
CA PRO A 514 19.12 -16.35 9.62
C PRO A 514 18.68 -16.53 8.17
N VAL A 515 19.24 -15.71 7.30
CA VAL A 515 18.96 -15.72 5.86
C VAL A 515 20.26 -15.89 5.09
N GLU A 516 20.22 -16.77 4.09
CA GLU A 516 21.27 -16.92 3.09
C GLU A 516 20.70 -16.49 1.73
N SER A 517 21.35 -15.52 1.08
CA SER A 517 20.97 -15.03 -0.22
C SER A 517 21.22 -16.09 -1.30
N LYS A 518 20.40 -16.08 -2.35
CA LYS A 518 20.61 -16.95 -3.50
C LYS A 518 21.94 -16.63 -4.17
N GLU A 519 22.67 -17.66 -4.59
CA GLU A 519 23.89 -17.50 -5.38
C GLU A 519 23.62 -16.72 -6.68
N GLY A 520 24.50 -15.79 -7.04
CA GLY A 520 24.34 -14.91 -8.20
C GLY A 520 23.45 -13.69 -7.96
N SER A 521 22.97 -13.48 -6.73
CA SER A 521 22.24 -12.28 -6.37
C SER A 521 23.12 -11.03 -6.41
N ILE A 522 22.50 -9.89 -6.72
CA ILE A 522 23.13 -8.57 -6.59
C ILE A 522 22.85 -8.02 -5.19
N TYR A 523 23.86 -7.45 -4.55
CA TYR A 523 23.75 -6.94 -3.18
C TYR A 523 23.57 -5.43 -3.15
N LYS A 524 22.97 -4.94 -2.05
CA LYS A 524 22.74 -3.51 -1.82
C LYS A 524 24.01 -2.67 -1.94
N SER A 525 25.15 -3.18 -1.47
CA SER A 525 26.45 -2.51 -1.57
C SER A 525 26.89 -2.26 -3.02
N ASP A 526 26.40 -3.03 -3.98
CA ASP A 526 26.72 -2.90 -5.41
C ASP A 526 25.76 -1.99 -6.16
N LEU A 527 24.70 -1.49 -5.48
CA LEU A 527 23.57 -0.77 -6.07
C LEU A 527 23.39 0.64 -5.47
N MET A 528 24.50 1.37 -5.26
CA MET A 528 24.42 2.75 -4.75
C MET A 528 24.07 3.72 -5.88
N GLY A 529 23.22 4.70 -5.57
CA GLY A 529 22.96 5.85 -6.44
C GLY A 529 22.51 5.51 -7.86
N VAL A 530 23.23 6.01 -8.83
CA VAL A 530 22.92 5.87 -10.27
C VAL A 530 22.89 4.42 -10.73
N LYS A 531 23.68 3.52 -10.16
CA LYS A 531 23.66 2.10 -10.53
C LYS A 531 22.27 1.48 -10.28
N GLN A 532 21.62 1.78 -9.16
CA GLN A 532 20.25 1.34 -8.90
C GLN A 532 19.25 2.03 -9.83
N LEU A 533 19.43 3.32 -10.09
CA LEU A 533 18.57 4.08 -11.00
C LEU A 533 18.61 3.56 -12.43
N ASP A 534 19.74 3.04 -12.90
CA ASP A 534 19.83 2.40 -14.22
C ASP A 534 18.91 1.15 -14.32
N TYR A 535 18.84 0.32 -13.27
CA TYR A 535 17.91 -0.81 -13.22
C TYR A 535 16.45 -0.36 -13.17
N VAL A 536 16.16 0.67 -12.37
CA VAL A 536 14.81 1.27 -12.31
C VAL A 536 14.38 1.79 -13.68
N LYS A 537 15.26 2.50 -14.37
CA LYS A 537 15.01 3.01 -15.73
C LYS A 537 14.76 1.87 -16.73
N ALA A 538 15.58 0.81 -16.69
CA ALA A 538 15.41 -0.35 -17.56
C ALA A 538 14.06 -1.04 -17.33
N ALA A 539 13.66 -1.24 -16.07
CA ALA A 539 12.35 -1.80 -15.75
C ALA A 539 11.21 -0.92 -16.25
N GLN A 540 11.33 0.41 -16.16
CA GLN A 540 10.34 1.33 -16.72
C GLN A 540 10.25 1.22 -18.23
N GLN A 541 11.39 1.20 -18.92
CA GLN A 541 11.47 1.16 -20.39
C GLN A 541 10.92 -0.13 -21.00
N TYR A 542 11.17 -1.27 -20.38
CA TYR A 542 10.89 -2.58 -20.98
C TYR A 542 9.72 -3.33 -20.32
N TRP A 543 9.54 -3.21 -19.01
CA TRP A 543 8.46 -3.87 -18.29
C TRP A 543 7.18 -3.01 -18.23
N ILE A 544 7.30 -1.76 -17.83
CA ILE A 544 6.16 -0.86 -17.66
C ILE A 544 5.61 -0.38 -18.99
N GLU A 545 6.47 0.14 -19.87
CA GLU A 545 6.04 0.68 -21.17
C GLU A 545 5.34 -0.38 -22.02
N HIS A 546 5.92 -1.58 -22.11
CA HIS A 546 5.35 -2.69 -22.87
C HIS A 546 4.13 -3.35 -22.20
N GLY A 547 3.89 -3.11 -20.93
CA GLY A 547 2.69 -3.50 -20.21
C GLY A 547 1.51 -2.51 -20.34
N THR A 548 1.69 -1.43 -21.09
CA THR A 548 0.68 -0.38 -21.30
C THR A 548 -0.04 -0.58 -22.63
N ASN A 549 -1.37 -0.62 -22.58
CA ASN A 549 -2.24 -0.59 -23.76
C ASN A 549 -2.65 0.86 -24.01
N TYR A 550 -1.86 1.58 -24.78
CA TYR A 550 -2.04 3.03 -24.99
C TYR A 550 -3.42 3.42 -25.51
N GLU A 551 -3.96 2.60 -26.41
CA GLU A 551 -5.28 2.78 -27.02
C GLU A 551 -6.45 2.58 -26.05
N LEU A 552 -6.21 1.94 -24.90
CA LEU A 552 -7.22 1.70 -23.86
C LEU A 552 -7.11 2.69 -22.71
N CYS A 553 -6.02 3.46 -22.63
CA CYS A 553 -5.83 4.46 -21.59
C CYS A 553 -6.78 5.64 -21.79
N VAL A 554 -7.40 6.12 -20.72
CA VAL A 554 -8.15 7.39 -20.73
C VAL A 554 -7.22 8.54 -21.09
N ASP A 555 -6.01 8.53 -20.57
CA ASP A 555 -4.94 9.42 -20.95
C ASP A 555 -3.68 8.59 -21.28
N PRO A 556 -3.19 8.60 -22.55
CA PRO A 556 -2.06 7.77 -22.96
C PRO A 556 -0.71 8.21 -22.40
N ASP A 557 -0.63 9.36 -21.74
CA ASP A 557 0.60 9.83 -21.11
C ASP A 557 0.77 9.30 -19.67
N LEU A 558 -0.26 8.68 -19.10
CA LEU A 558 -0.22 8.09 -17.78
C LEU A 558 0.35 6.66 -17.82
N ARG A 559 1.34 6.39 -16.96
CA ARG A 559 2.01 5.10 -16.79
C ARG A 559 1.92 4.61 -15.36
N HIS A 560 2.07 3.31 -15.19
CA HIS A 560 2.53 2.78 -13.91
C HIS A 560 4.00 3.12 -13.69
N ASN A 561 4.51 2.86 -12.50
CA ASN A 561 5.85 3.24 -12.10
C ASN A 561 6.59 2.07 -11.43
N VAL A 562 7.90 2.17 -11.43
CA VAL A 562 8.77 1.33 -10.64
C VAL A 562 8.97 2.00 -9.28
N SER A 563 8.28 1.52 -8.25
CA SER A 563 8.50 2.01 -6.88
C SER A 563 9.88 1.56 -6.39
N ASN A 564 10.65 2.50 -5.86
CA ASN A 564 12.03 2.25 -5.48
C ASN A 564 12.48 3.16 -4.35
N THR A 565 13.53 2.73 -3.66
CA THR A 565 14.29 3.53 -2.71
C THR A 565 15.77 3.45 -3.09
N ILE A 566 16.37 4.59 -3.32
CA ILE A 566 17.77 4.72 -3.73
C ILE A 566 18.60 5.12 -2.53
N THR A 567 19.63 4.34 -2.22
CA THR A 567 20.65 4.75 -1.25
C THR A 567 21.67 5.64 -1.95
N VAL A 568 21.77 6.88 -1.50
CA VAL A 568 22.56 7.94 -2.16
C VAL A 568 23.90 8.10 -1.47
N ASP A 569 24.96 7.93 -2.22
CA ASP A 569 26.35 8.21 -1.83
C ASP A 569 26.86 9.52 -2.43
N ASP A 570 26.48 9.82 -3.66
CA ASP A 570 26.78 11.07 -4.36
C ASP A 570 25.48 11.79 -4.74
N TRP A 571 25.13 12.83 -3.98
CA TRP A 571 23.89 13.58 -4.18
C TRP A 571 23.88 14.40 -5.46
N ASP A 572 25.03 14.94 -5.88
CA ASP A 572 25.12 15.78 -7.08
C ASP A 572 24.93 14.91 -8.33
N GLU A 573 25.54 13.72 -8.36
CA GLU A 573 25.38 12.77 -9.44
C GLU A 573 23.93 12.30 -9.56
N VAL A 574 23.30 11.94 -8.45
CA VAL A 574 21.89 11.48 -8.41
C VAL A 574 20.93 12.58 -8.82
N GLU A 575 21.12 13.81 -8.34
CA GLU A 575 20.30 14.97 -8.72
C GLU A 575 20.33 15.21 -10.23
N GLU A 576 21.51 15.23 -10.81
CA GLU A 576 21.71 15.43 -12.26
C GLU A 576 21.12 14.27 -13.07
N TYR A 577 21.36 13.04 -12.66
CA TYR A 577 20.84 11.87 -13.34
C TYR A 577 19.31 11.83 -13.37
N ILE A 578 18.66 12.07 -12.23
CA ILE A 578 17.20 12.08 -12.13
C ILE A 578 16.62 13.17 -13.03
N TYR A 579 17.16 14.38 -12.98
CA TYR A 579 16.67 15.47 -13.81
C TYR A 579 16.75 15.15 -15.31
N ASN A 580 17.89 14.64 -15.76
CA ASN A 580 18.12 14.32 -17.17
C ASN A 580 17.29 13.12 -17.68
N ASN A 581 16.91 12.20 -16.77
CA ASN A 581 16.14 11.01 -17.09
C ASN A 581 14.69 11.06 -16.56
N ARG A 582 14.19 12.23 -16.14
CA ARG A 582 12.89 12.38 -15.47
C ARG A 582 11.69 11.86 -16.27
N LYS A 583 11.82 11.71 -17.57
CA LYS A 583 10.78 11.10 -18.41
C LYS A 583 10.50 9.62 -18.08
N TRP A 584 11.46 8.94 -17.45
CA TRP A 584 11.37 7.52 -17.11
C TRP A 584 10.95 7.26 -15.67
N PHE A 585 10.81 8.31 -14.86
CA PHE A 585 10.45 8.20 -13.45
C PHE A 585 9.13 8.91 -13.16
N ALA A 586 8.34 8.34 -12.22
CA ALA A 586 7.32 9.11 -11.53
C ALA A 586 7.83 9.49 -10.15
N GLY A 587 7.81 8.61 -9.16
CA GLY A 587 8.37 8.89 -7.85
C GLY A 587 9.63 8.07 -7.56
N ILE A 588 10.54 8.68 -6.83
CA ILE A 588 11.77 8.06 -6.34
C ILE A 588 11.91 8.45 -4.87
N SER A 589 12.18 7.46 -4.01
CA SER A 589 12.53 7.71 -2.61
C SER A 589 14.06 7.72 -2.47
N LEU A 590 14.60 8.73 -1.83
CA LEU A 590 16.03 8.90 -1.64
C LEU A 590 16.40 8.76 -0.16
N LEU A 591 17.43 7.97 0.13
CA LEU A 591 17.92 7.72 1.47
C LEU A 591 19.44 7.94 1.50
N SER A 592 19.92 8.76 2.42
CA SER A 592 21.36 8.97 2.58
C SER A 592 22.06 7.68 3.02
N SER A 593 23.20 7.36 2.41
CA SER A 593 24.05 6.23 2.82
C SER A 593 24.55 6.36 4.26
N MET A 594 24.65 7.59 4.77
CA MET A 594 25.04 7.87 6.16
C MET A 594 23.96 7.52 7.19
N GLY A 595 22.69 7.39 6.77
CA GLY A 595 21.57 7.00 7.63
C GLY A 595 21.44 5.48 7.87
N ASP A 596 22.18 4.67 7.13
CA ASP A 596 22.14 3.20 7.16
C ASP A 596 23.14 2.59 8.18
N ARG A 597 23.42 3.31 9.24
CA ARG A 597 24.35 2.86 10.28
C ARG A 597 23.76 1.72 11.10
N ALA A 598 24.61 0.76 11.46
CA ALA A 598 24.25 -0.30 12.39
C ALA A 598 23.83 0.29 13.74
N TYR A 599 22.62 0.02 14.17
CA TYR A 599 22.07 0.38 15.47
C TYR A 599 21.49 -0.86 16.14
N ALA A 600 21.26 -0.77 17.44
CA ALA A 600 20.72 -1.92 18.19
C ALA A 600 19.43 -2.43 17.56
N GLN A 601 19.38 -3.73 17.28
CA GLN A 601 18.24 -4.41 16.66
C GLN A 601 17.83 -3.84 15.29
N ALA A 602 18.81 -3.33 14.51
CA ALA A 602 18.58 -2.94 13.11
C ALA A 602 17.88 -4.08 12.35
N PRO A 603 17.00 -3.78 11.37
CA PRO A 603 16.25 -4.80 10.63
C PRO A 603 17.10 -5.87 9.95
N PHE A 604 18.35 -5.54 9.63
CA PHE A 604 19.33 -6.42 9.02
C PHE A 604 20.67 -6.36 9.77
N THR A 605 21.22 -7.52 10.04
CA THR A 605 22.56 -7.64 10.65
C THR A 605 23.39 -8.62 9.83
N GLU A 606 24.49 -8.17 9.25
CA GLU A 606 25.37 -8.99 8.45
C GLU A 606 26.07 -10.06 9.32
N VAL A 607 26.22 -11.26 8.78
CA VAL A 607 27.03 -12.34 9.35
C VAL A 607 27.96 -12.90 8.27
N PHE A 608 29.14 -13.33 8.65
CA PHE A 608 30.18 -13.69 7.68
C PHE A 608 30.22 -15.20 7.37
N THR A 609 29.81 -16.03 8.33
CA THR A 609 29.86 -17.49 8.16
C THR A 609 28.58 -18.17 8.65
N ALA A 610 28.24 -19.29 8.01
CA ALA A 610 27.15 -20.15 8.48
C ALA A 610 27.42 -20.71 9.88
N GLN A 611 28.69 -20.94 10.23
CA GLN A 611 29.06 -21.43 11.55
C GLN A 611 28.71 -20.45 12.66
N GLN A 612 28.88 -19.15 12.44
CA GLN A 612 28.45 -18.13 13.40
C GLN A 612 26.96 -18.26 13.74
N ILE A 613 26.12 -18.53 12.75
CA ILE A 613 24.68 -18.72 12.95
C ILE A 613 24.42 -20.00 13.78
N VAL A 614 25.09 -21.11 13.45
CA VAL A 614 24.97 -22.36 14.22
C VAL A 614 25.40 -22.15 15.67
N ASP A 615 26.50 -21.44 15.89
CA ASP A 615 27.03 -21.14 17.23
C ASP A 615 26.07 -20.26 18.04
N MET A 616 25.41 -19.31 17.36
CA MET A 616 24.45 -18.40 18.02
C MET A 616 23.09 -19.05 18.28
N TYR A 617 22.54 -19.81 17.34
CA TYR A 617 21.13 -20.21 17.34
C TYR A 617 20.89 -21.72 17.24
N GLY A 618 21.90 -22.53 17.01
CA GLY A 618 21.78 -23.97 16.79
C GLY A 618 21.78 -24.37 15.32
N ASP A 619 21.55 -25.64 15.05
CA ASP A 619 21.57 -26.21 13.71
C ASP A 619 20.30 -25.86 12.90
N SER A 620 20.29 -26.22 11.62
CA SER A 620 19.20 -25.90 10.70
C SER A 620 17.83 -26.49 11.08
N SER A 621 17.80 -27.53 11.91
CA SER A 621 16.54 -28.15 12.38
C SER A 621 15.76 -27.22 13.29
N MET A 622 16.44 -26.32 14.00
CA MET A 622 15.81 -25.32 14.88
C MET A 622 15.10 -24.21 14.14
N PHE A 623 15.33 -24.08 12.83
CA PHE A 623 14.71 -23.06 11.96
C PHE A 623 13.72 -23.66 10.97
N ALA A 624 13.37 -24.93 11.09
CA ALA A 624 12.44 -25.57 10.19
C ALA A 624 11.03 -24.99 10.33
N SER A 625 10.44 -24.56 9.23
CA SER A 625 9.06 -24.02 9.21
C SER A 625 8.03 -25.02 9.73
N GLY A 626 8.28 -26.33 9.59
CA GLY A 626 7.45 -27.39 10.13
C GLY A 626 7.28 -27.37 11.64
N LEU A 627 8.20 -26.76 12.40
CA LEU A 627 8.07 -26.58 13.85
C LEU A 627 6.92 -25.63 14.18
N ILE A 628 6.68 -24.61 13.35
CA ILE A 628 5.58 -23.67 13.52
C ILE A 628 4.28 -24.32 13.05
N VAL A 629 4.28 -24.88 11.83
CA VAL A 629 3.09 -25.53 11.23
C VAL A 629 2.59 -26.69 12.07
N GLY A 630 3.46 -27.52 12.61
CA GLY A 630 3.08 -28.65 13.45
C GLY A 630 2.56 -28.27 14.83
N ALA A 631 2.79 -27.03 15.29
CA ALA A 631 2.33 -26.53 16.58
C ALA A 631 1.04 -25.67 16.46
N LEU A 632 0.74 -25.17 15.29
CA LEU A 632 -0.48 -24.41 14.97
C LEU A 632 -1.54 -25.31 14.34
#